data_fe90b7a34f8efc2b5ee7948af3aa83ed
#
_entry.id   fe90b7a34f8efc2b5ee7948af3aa83ed
#
_cell.length_a   1.000
_cell.length_b   1.000
_cell.length_c   1.000
_cell.angle_alpha   90.00
_cell.angle_beta   90.00
_cell.angle_gamma   90.00
#
_symmetry.space_group_name_H-M   'P 1'
#
loop_
_entity.id
_entity.type
_entity.pdbx_description
1 polymer ?
#
loop_
_entity_poly.entity_id
_entity_poly.type
_entity_poly.pdbx_seq_one_letter_code
_entity_poly.pdbx_strand_id
1 'polypeptide(L)'
;MCQYNKMFSHVYVEKGVAEHPRTKQILEKLNNTTVIEIDHYKDVFCRKKQSISAQSNAKALILAENTSGCIYEGAPVCQSFGNENFYYCSCMMNCIFDCEYCYLKGMYPSGNLVVFVNLEDIFAELEALLAQKSIYLCVSYDADLVAIESLTGFVREWIAFTKKHENLTIEIRTKSGRCDLWSNYEACDRVIIAYTVSPQRVAAEYEHFASAPMERIQAAKCAMDGGFPVRLCFDPMIYCKDWSCLLYTSPSPRD
;
A
#
# COMPACT_ATOMS: atom_id res chain seq x y z
N MET A 1 10.97 -12.27 16.97
CA MET A 1 11.53 -12.51 15.63
C MET A 1 10.71 -11.71 14.64
N CYS A 2 11.34 -10.92 13.80
CA CYS A 2 10.61 -10.07 12.86
C CYS A 2 9.81 -10.94 11.88
N GLN A 3 8.52 -10.69 11.77
CA GLN A 3 7.57 -11.43 10.94
C GLN A 3 7.98 -11.46 9.45
N TYR A 4 8.80 -10.52 9.03
CA TYR A 4 9.20 -10.32 7.63
C TYR A 4 10.40 -11.18 7.17
N ASN A 5 11.18 -11.78 8.08
CA ASN A 5 12.34 -12.63 7.71
C ASN A 5 11.95 -13.90 6.92
N LYS A 6 10.66 -14.30 6.99
CA LYS A 6 10.13 -15.43 6.20
C LYS A 6 9.40 -14.99 4.95
N MET A 7 9.16 -13.69 4.80
CA MET A 7 8.33 -13.12 3.74
C MET A 7 9.14 -12.82 2.48
N PHE A 8 10.39 -12.40 2.66
CA PHE A 8 11.29 -12.10 1.56
C PHE A 8 12.41 -13.13 1.48
N SER A 9 12.62 -13.68 0.29
CA SER A 9 13.72 -14.62 0.02
C SER A 9 15.09 -13.95 0.11
N HIS A 10 15.16 -12.69 -0.35
CA HIS A 10 16.36 -11.85 -0.31
C HIS A 10 15.96 -10.37 -0.55
N VAL A 11 16.92 -9.48 -0.35
CA VAL A 11 16.75 -8.04 -0.56
C VAL A 11 17.74 -7.57 -1.61
N TYR A 12 17.24 -6.93 -2.66
CA TYR A 12 18.06 -6.15 -3.57
C TYR A 12 18.14 -4.71 -3.10
N VAL A 13 19.31 -4.10 -3.18
CA VAL A 13 19.54 -2.70 -2.80
C VAL A 13 20.24 -1.99 -3.94
N GLU A 14 19.66 -0.93 -4.45
CA GLU A 14 20.37 -0.05 -5.40
C GLU A 14 21.55 0.62 -4.72
N LYS A 15 22.68 0.69 -5.42
CA LYS A 15 23.92 1.32 -4.92
C LYS A 15 23.70 2.74 -4.42
N GLY A 16 22.88 3.51 -5.15
CA GLY A 16 22.57 4.90 -4.81
C GLY A 16 21.89 5.09 -3.45
N VAL A 17 21.18 4.07 -2.97
CA VAL A 17 20.43 4.13 -1.70
C VAL A 17 20.98 3.22 -0.61
N ALA A 18 22.13 2.58 -0.81
CA ALA A 18 22.69 1.66 0.17
C ALA A 18 22.95 2.34 1.54
N GLU A 19 23.40 3.58 1.51
CA GLU A 19 23.67 4.39 2.71
C GLU A 19 22.47 5.19 3.21
N HIS A 20 21.34 5.15 2.50
CA HIS A 20 20.14 5.91 2.88
C HIS A 20 19.64 5.47 4.27
N PRO A 21 19.27 6.39 5.18
CA PRO A 21 18.86 6.04 6.54
C PRO A 21 17.71 5.04 6.59
N ARG A 22 16.71 5.18 5.71
CA ARG A 22 15.55 4.28 5.62
C ARG A 22 15.94 2.89 5.13
N THR A 23 16.90 2.79 4.20
CA THR A 23 17.48 1.51 3.78
C THR A 23 18.08 0.77 4.96
N LYS A 24 18.94 1.43 5.74
CA LYS A 24 19.57 0.85 6.93
C LYS A 24 18.52 0.38 7.95
N GLN A 25 17.51 1.21 8.25
CA GLN A 25 16.42 0.85 9.16
C GLN A 25 15.64 -0.40 8.71
N ILE A 26 15.38 -0.49 7.39
CA ILE A 26 14.68 -1.66 6.82
C ILE A 26 15.55 -2.91 6.94
N LEU A 27 16.83 -2.82 6.58
CA LEU A 27 17.78 -3.95 6.65
C LEU A 27 18.00 -4.43 8.08
N GLU A 28 18.08 -3.53 9.06
CA GLU A 28 18.16 -3.88 10.49
C GLU A 28 16.96 -4.72 10.95
N LYS A 29 15.76 -4.47 10.41
CA LYS A 29 14.55 -5.24 10.71
C LYS A 29 14.52 -6.59 9.99
N LEU A 30 15.31 -6.76 8.93
CA LEU A 30 15.42 -7.97 8.12
C LEU A 30 16.67 -8.79 8.43
N ASN A 31 17.04 -8.87 9.70
CA ASN A 31 18.18 -9.63 10.18
C ASN A 31 18.17 -11.07 9.63
N ASN A 32 19.22 -11.53 8.98
CA ASN A 32 19.41 -12.83 8.33
C ASN A 32 18.84 -12.95 6.90
N THR A 33 18.46 -11.88 6.25
CA THR A 33 18.09 -11.91 4.82
C THR A 33 19.32 -11.61 3.98
N THR A 34 19.53 -12.37 2.91
CA THR A 34 20.62 -12.10 1.96
C THR A 34 20.40 -10.77 1.26
N VAL A 35 21.38 -9.88 1.33
CA VAL A 35 21.38 -8.59 0.65
C VAL A 35 22.21 -8.69 -0.63
N ILE A 36 21.67 -8.21 -1.73
CA ILE A 36 22.29 -8.22 -3.06
C ILE A 36 22.29 -6.79 -3.60
N GLU A 37 23.46 -6.24 -3.84
CA GLU A 37 23.61 -4.92 -4.43
C GLU A 37 23.31 -4.96 -5.94
N ILE A 38 22.60 -3.96 -6.45
CA ILE A 38 22.25 -3.81 -7.87
C ILE A 38 22.51 -2.37 -8.34
N ASP A 39 22.68 -2.18 -9.64
CA ASP A 39 22.87 -0.85 -10.21
C ASP A 39 21.53 -0.09 -10.30
N HIS A 40 20.47 -0.76 -10.77
CA HIS A 40 19.15 -0.14 -10.90
C HIS A 40 18.04 -1.17 -10.64
N TYR A 41 16.94 -0.78 -9.96
CA TYR A 41 15.84 -1.70 -9.62
C TYR A 41 15.22 -2.39 -10.85
N LYS A 42 15.17 -1.71 -12.00
CA LYS A 42 14.67 -2.27 -13.26
C LYS A 42 15.48 -3.47 -13.76
N ASP A 43 16.75 -3.58 -13.40
CA ASP A 43 17.61 -4.71 -13.78
C ASP A 43 17.11 -6.04 -13.22
N VAL A 44 16.38 -5.99 -12.12
CA VAL A 44 15.72 -7.13 -11.50
C VAL A 44 14.24 -7.14 -11.80
N PHE A 45 13.57 -6.01 -11.57
CA PHE A 45 12.11 -5.91 -11.65
C PHE A 45 11.58 -6.08 -13.08
N CYS A 46 12.29 -5.53 -14.09
CA CYS A 46 11.90 -5.59 -15.50
C CYS A 46 12.55 -6.72 -16.30
N ARG A 47 13.15 -7.71 -15.65
CA ARG A 47 13.71 -8.89 -16.34
C ARG A 47 12.66 -9.61 -17.17
N LYS A 48 13.05 -10.04 -18.36
CA LYS A 48 12.19 -10.85 -19.22
C LYS A 48 12.03 -12.27 -18.65
N LYS A 49 10.92 -12.92 -18.97
CA LYS A 49 10.63 -14.34 -18.64
C LYS A 49 10.57 -14.62 -17.12
N GLN A 50 10.13 -13.66 -16.32
CA GLN A 50 9.86 -13.88 -14.91
C GLN A 50 8.56 -14.68 -14.73
N SER A 51 8.49 -15.49 -13.67
CA SER A 51 7.29 -16.17 -13.23
C SER A 51 6.73 -15.51 -11.98
N ILE A 52 5.68 -14.72 -12.13
CA ILE A 52 5.00 -14.08 -11.01
C ILE A 52 4.50 -15.13 -10.01
N SER A 53 3.96 -16.26 -10.49
CA SER A 53 3.50 -17.35 -9.64
C SER A 53 4.61 -17.97 -8.79
N ALA A 54 5.81 -18.13 -9.35
CA ALA A 54 6.96 -18.61 -8.57
C ALA A 54 7.41 -17.57 -7.53
N GLN A 55 7.37 -16.29 -7.89
CA GLN A 55 7.74 -15.19 -6.99
C GLN A 55 6.71 -14.97 -5.88
N SER A 56 5.42 -15.29 -6.09
CA SER A 56 4.38 -15.16 -5.05
C SER A 56 4.73 -15.91 -3.77
N ASN A 57 5.41 -17.06 -3.89
CA ASN A 57 5.83 -17.88 -2.74
C ASN A 57 7.20 -17.49 -2.16
N ALA A 58 8.00 -16.70 -2.89
CA ALA A 58 9.35 -16.33 -2.50
C ALA A 58 9.69 -14.93 -3.04
N LYS A 59 8.87 -13.94 -2.68
CA LYS A 59 9.08 -12.54 -3.10
C LYS A 59 10.45 -12.03 -2.65
N ALA A 60 11.08 -11.23 -3.50
CA ALA A 60 12.19 -10.40 -3.09
C ALA A 60 11.69 -8.99 -2.76
N LEU A 61 12.40 -8.33 -1.85
CA LEU A 61 12.25 -6.89 -1.62
C LEU A 61 13.33 -6.16 -2.42
N ILE A 62 12.96 -5.06 -3.05
CA ILE A 62 13.89 -4.20 -3.78
C ILE A 62 13.83 -2.82 -3.14
N LEU A 63 14.94 -2.34 -2.59
CA LEU A 63 15.09 -0.99 -2.07
C LEU A 63 15.74 -0.13 -3.13
N ALA A 64 15.07 0.94 -3.52
CA ALA A 64 15.44 1.75 -4.67
C ALA A 64 15.11 3.23 -4.43
N GLU A 65 15.55 4.11 -5.32
CA GLU A 65 15.07 5.48 -5.42
C GLU A 65 14.21 5.67 -6.66
N ASN A 66 13.22 6.55 -6.59
CA ASN A 66 12.50 7.02 -7.75
C ASN A 66 12.92 8.47 -8.05
N THR A 67 13.49 8.68 -9.21
CA THR A 67 13.97 9.99 -9.71
C THR A 67 13.07 10.59 -10.79
N SER A 68 12.01 9.88 -11.21
CA SER A 68 11.19 10.25 -12.38
C SER A 68 9.80 10.83 -12.02
N GLY A 69 9.59 11.19 -10.75
CA GLY A 69 8.28 11.59 -10.24
C GLY A 69 7.43 10.41 -9.79
N CYS A 70 6.64 10.63 -8.74
CA CYS A 70 5.82 9.60 -8.12
C CYS A 70 4.36 10.00 -7.99
N ILE A 71 3.99 11.22 -8.39
CA ILE A 71 2.64 11.77 -8.23
C ILE A 71 2.01 11.91 -9.61
N TYR A 72 0.86 11.28 -9.77
CA TYR A 72 0.16 11.19 -11.05
C TYR A 72 -1.27 11.69 -10.89
N GLU A 73 -1.74 12.44 -11.87
CA GLU A 73 -3.14 12.84 -11.94
C GLU A 73 -4.04 11.62 -12.15
N GLY A 74 -5.11 11.52 -11.38
CA GLY A 74 -6.05 10.42 -11.47
C GLY A 74 -6.82 10.46 -12.79
N ALA A 75 -6.93 9.31 -13.45
CA ALA A 75 -7.72 9.21 -14.67
C ALA A 75 -9.20 9.54 -14.41
N PRO A 76 -9.94 10.10 -15.39
CA PRO A 76 -11.36 10.44 -15.23
C PRO A 76 -12.26 9.28 -14.79
N VAL A 77 -11.84 8.05 -15.04
CA VAL A 77 -12.57 6.84 -14.63
C VAL A 77 -12.32 6.44 -13.18
N CYS A 78 -11.31 7.04 -12.52
CA CYS A 78 -11.04 6.77 -11.12
C CYS A 78 -12.08 7.43 -10.22
N GLN A 79 -12.43 6.75 -9.12
CA GLN A 79 -13.33 7.28 -8.12
C GLN A 79 -12.66 8.40 -7.33
N SER A 80 -13.02 9.64 -7.64
CA SER A 80 -12.48 10.85 -7.00
C SER A 80 -13.22 11.26 -5.72
N PHE A 81 -14.35 10.60 -5.39
CA PHE A 81 -15.23 10.96 -4.27
C PHE A 81 -15.67 12.44 -4.26
N GLY A 82 -15.83 13.02 -5.45
CA GLY A 82 -16.24 14.42 -5.63
C GLY A 82 -15.09 15.43 -5.49
N ASN A 83 -13.85 14.99 -5.41
CA ASN A 83 -12.69 15.88 -5.37
C ASN A 83 -12.23 16.24 -6.79
N GLU A 84 -12.05 17.53 -7.07
CA GLU A 84 -11.63 18.01 -8.39
C GLU A 84 -10.19 17.66 -8.73
N ASN A 85 -9.29 17.71 -7.72
CA ASN A 85 -7.87 17.47 -7.88
C ASN A 85 -7.49 16.12 -7.28
N PHE A 86 -7.91 15.03 -7.94
CA PHE A 86 -7.60 13.68 -7.54
C PHE A 86 -6.25 13.24 -8.14
N TYR A 87 -5.35 12.79 -7.27
CA TYR A 87 -4.03 12.28 -7.60
C TYR A 87 -3.79 10.93 -6.94
N TYR A 88 -2.83 10.17 -7.46
CA TYR A 88 -2.30 8.99 -6.78
C TYR A 88 -0.77 9.04 -6.73
N CYS A 89 -0.23 8.33 -5.76
CA CYS A 89 1.20 8.25 -5.54
C CYS A 89 1.66 6.79 -5.56
N SER A 90 2.78 6.54 -6.24
CA SER A 90 3.46 5.25 -6.27
C SER A 90 4.77 5.31 -5.49
N CYS A 91 4.69 5.40 -4.14
CA CYS A 91 5.87 5.29 -3.27
C CYS A 91 6.38 3.85 -3.14
N MET A 92 5.65 2.90 -3.70
CA MET A 92 6.00 1.48 -3.78
C MET A 92 5.39 0.88 -5.03
N MET A 93 5.98 -0.21 -5.53
CA MET A 93 5.42 -1.01 -6.63
C MET A 93 5.15 -2.44 -6.18
N ASN A 94 4.04 -2.99 -6.59
CA ASN A 94 3.45 -4.25 -6.17
C ASN A 94 2.95 -4.28 -4.72
N CYS A 95 2.12 -5.27 -4.47
CA CYS A 95 1.51 -5.51 -3.18
C CYS A 95 2.06 -6.79 -2.55
N ILE A 96 2.10 -6.83 -1.23
CA ILE A 96 2.51 -8.02 -0.50
C ILE A 96 1.47 -9.13 -0.58
N PHE A 97 0.20 -8.75 -0.72
CA PHE A 97 -0.89 -9.69 -0.93
C PHE A 97 -0.87 -10.26 -2.36
N ASP A 98 -1.49 -11.41 -2.53
CA ASP A 98 -1.50 -12.11 -3.82
C ASP A 98 -2.95 -12.34 -4.30
N CYS A 99 -3.73 -11.26 -4.42
CA CYS A 99 -5.09 -11.36 -4.94
C CYS A 99 -5.09 -11.77 -6.42
N GLU A 100 -5.89 -12.77 -6.81
CA GLU A 100 -5.89 -13.30 -8.17
C GLU A 100 -6.37 -12.29 -9.22
N TYR A 101 -7.36 -11.47 -8.86
CA TYR A 101 -7.94 -10.44 -9.71
C TYR A 101 -7.12 -9.13 -9.75
N CYS A 102 -5.96 -9.07 -9.09
CA CYS A 102 -5.20 -7.84 -8.95
C CYS A 102 -4.63 -7.38 -10.31
N TYR A 103 -4.99 -6.16 -10.72
CA TYR A 103 -4.52 -5.56 -11.96
C TYR A 103 -2.99 -5.40 -12.02
N LEU A 104 -2.33 -5.31 -10.86
CA LEU A 104 -0.87 -5.21 -10.79
C LEU A 104 -0.16 -6.41 -11.41
N LYS A 105 -0.79 -7.60 -11.38
CA LYS A 105 -0.26 -8.81 -12.03
C LYS A 105 -0.22 -8.71 -13.56
N GLY A 106 -1.06 -7.87 -14.14
CA GLY A 106 -1.02 -7.57 -15.58
C GLY A 106 -0.21 -6.32 -15.93
N MET A 107 0.01 -5.45 -14.95
CA MET A 107 0.72 -4.19 -15.11
C MET A 107 2.24 -4.35 -14.97
N TYR A 108 2.67 -5.16 -14.00
CA TYR A 108 4.08 -5.35 -13.68
C TYR A 108 4.62 -6.68 -14.18
N PRO A 109 5.86 -6.70 -14.69
CA PRO A 109 6.49 -7.93 -15.20
C PRO A 109 7.06 -8.83 -14.09
N SER A 110 6.99 -8.39 -12.83
CA SER A 110 7.55 -9.06 -11.65
C SER A 110 6.55 -9.10 -10.51
N GLY A 111 6.62 -10.16 -9.68
CA GLY A 111 5.90 -10.27 -8.41
C GLY A 111 6.67 -9.70 -7.21
N ASN A 112 7.91 -9.24 -7.41
CA ASN A 112 8.74 -8.66 -6.35
C ASN A 112 8.19 -7.30 -5.89
N LEU A 113 8.45 -6.96 -4.64
CA LEU A 113 8.05 -5.68 -4.06
C LEU A 113 9.17 -4.64 -4.23
N VAL A 114 8.84 -3.46 -4.72
CA VAL A 114 9.78 -2.32 -4.76
C VAL A 114 9.35 -1.28 -3.73
N VAL A 115 10.29 -0.82 -2.92
CA VAL A 115 10.10 0.28 -1.97
C VAL A 115 11.04 1.42 -2.38
N PHE A 116 10.46 2.57 -2.70
CA PHE A 116 11.24 3.78 -2.96
C PHE A 116 11.55 4.46 -1.64
N VAL A 117 12.82 4.41 -1.24
CA VAL A 117 13.26 4.87 0.09
C VAL A 117 13.33 6.39 0.20
N ASN A 118 13.37 7.12 -0.91
CA ASN A 118 13.44 8.57 -0.99
C ASN A 118 12.05 9.25 -0.90
N LEU A 119 11.30 8.95 0.16
CA LEU A 119 9.94 9.49 0.37
C LEU A 119 9.94 11.02 0.51
N GLU A 120 11.03 11.60 0.97
CA GLU A 120 11.25 13.05 1.07
C GLU A 120 11.19 13.77 -0.29
N ASP A 121 11.66 13.13 -1.36
CA ASP A 121 11.58 13.70 -2.71
C ASP A 121 10.12 13.72 -3.20
N ILE A 122 9.35 12.69 -2.86
CA ILE A 122 7.91 12.61 -3.13
C ILE A 122 7.17 13.73 -2.38
N PHE A 123 7.54 13.97 -1.13
CA PHE A 123 6.97 15.06 -0.34
C PHE A 123 7.31 16.43 -0.93
N ALA A 124 8.54 16.64 -1.39
CA ALA A 124 8.93 17.88 -2.06
C ALA A 124 8.16 18.13 -3.37
N GLU A 125 7.94 17.09 -4.17
CA GLU A 125 7.09 17.14 -5.37
C GLU A 125 5.64 17.53 -5.01
N LEU A 126 5.10 16.92 -3.95
CA LEU A 126 3.74 17.19 -3.47
C LEU A 126 3.60 18.63 -2.91
N GLU A 127 4.59 19.13 -2.19
CA GLU A 127 4.60 20.52 -1.70
C GLU A 127 4.51 21.53 -2.85
N ALA A 128 5.23 21.29 -3.94
CA ALA A 128 5.15 22.14 -5.14
C ALA A 128 3.74 22.17 -5.77
N LEU A 129 3.02 21.04 -5.74
CA LEU A 129 1.63 20.97 -6.20
C LEU A 129 0.67 21.64 -5.21
N LEU A 130 0.87 21.43 -3.90
CA LEU A 130 0.04 22.00 -2.85
C LEU A 130 0.15 23.54 -2.78
N ALA A 131 1.26 24.11 -3.23
CA ALA A 131 1.40 25.56 -3.37
C ALA A 131 0.42 26.16 -4.38
N GLN A 132 -0.16 25.35 -5.28
CA GLN A 132 -1.03 25.81 -6.36
C GLN A 132 -2.51 25.46 -6.14
N LYS A 133 -2.81 24.33 -5.45
CA LYS A 133 -4.17 23.80 -5.31
C LYS A 133 -4.32 22.86 -4.12
N SER A 134 -5.55 22.64 -3.69
CA SER A 134 -5.86 21.56 -2.75
C SER A 134 -5.85 20.20 -3.48
N ILE A 135 -5.37 19.15 -2.83
CA ILE A 135 -5.17 17.83 -3.42
C ILE A 135 -5.85 16.75 -2.57
N TYR A 136 -6.52 15.84 -3.26
CA TYR A 136 -6.92 14.54 -2.73
C TYR A 136 -5.98 13.48 -3.32
N LEU A 137 -5.19 12.82 -2.46
CA LEU A 137 -4.13 11.90 -2.87
C LEU A 137 -4.37 10.48 -2.36
N CYS A 138 -4.45 9.51 -3.27
CA CYS A 138 -4.38 8.10 -2.91
C CYS A 138 -2.90 7.67 -2.81
N VAL A 139 -2.41 7.42 -1.59
CA VAL A 139 -0.97 7.15 -1.33
C VAL A 139 -0.60 5.67 -1.39
N SER A 140 -1.58 4.79 -1.53
CA SER A 140 -1.39 3.33 -1.58
C SER A 140 -2.00 2.70 -2.83
N TYR A 141 -1.88 3.38 -3.98
CA TYR A 141 -2.54 2.94 -5.21
C TYR A 141 -1.99 1.61 -5.73
N ASP A 142 -0.67 1.46 -5.71
CA ASP A 142 0.05 0.29 -6.26
C ASP A 142 0.56 -0.67 -5.18
N ALA A 143 0.15 -0.48 -3.92
CA ALA A 143 0.67 -1.24 -2.79
C ALA A 143 -0.29 -1.24 -1.60
N ASP A 144 0.01 -2.04 -0.58
CA ASP A 144 -0.64 -1.95 0.73
C ASP A 144 0.38 -1.50 1.77
N LEU A 145 0.35 -0.20 2.09
CA LEU A 145 1.30 0.40 3.03
C LEU A 145 1.09 -0.08 4.46
N VAL A 146 -0.18 -0.32 4.85
CA VAL A 146 -0.53 -0.76 6.21
C VAL A 146 0.02 -2.14 6.50
N ALA A 147 -0.01 -3.03 5.52
CA ALA A 147 0.48 -4.40 5.66
C ALA A 147 1.98 -4.48 5.99
N ILE A 148 2.77 -3.52 5.50
CA ILE A 148 4.22 -3.48 5.69
C ILE A 148 4.69 -2.28 6.53
N GLU A 149 3.79 -1.60 7.21
CA GLU A 149 4.09 -0.41 8.01
C GLU A 149 5.19 -0.65 9.04
N SER A 150 5.19 -1.81 9.73
CA SER A 150 6.24 -2.14 10.69
C SER A 150 7.64 -2.20 10.07
N LEU A 151 7.72 -2.44 8.75
CA LEU A 151 8.98 -2.46 8.03
C LEU A 151 9.38 -1.05 7.57
N THR A 152 8.46 -0.33 6.93
CA THR A 152 8.75 0.91 6.21
C THR A 152 8.52 2.18 7.04
N GLY A 153 7.48 2.21 7.87
CA GLY A 153 7.05 3.40 8.59
C GLY A 153 6.35 4.45 7.71
N PHE A 154 5.95 4.09 6.50
CA PHE A 154 5.41 5.03 5.52
C PHE A 154 4.05 5.61 5.93
N VAL A 155 3.17 4.81 6.53
CA VAL A 155 1.86 5.29 7.01
C VAL A 155 2.07 6.42 8.02
N ARG A 156 2.98 6.23 8.98
CA ARG A 156 3.32 7.25 9.98
C ARG A 156 3.84 8.53 9.33
N GLU A 157 4.72 8.41 8.35
CA GLU A 157 5.31 9.57 7.66
C GLU A 157 4.25 10.32 6.84
N TRP A 158 3.36 9.61 6.15
CA TRP A 158 2.24 10.20 5.42
C TRP A 158 1.25 10.93 6.35
N ILE A 159 0.91 10.36 7.51
CA ILE A 159 0.09 11.02 8.52
C ILE A 159 0.75 12.31 8.99
N ALA A 160 2.04 12.24 9.35
CA ALA A 160 2.80 13.39 9.83
C ALA A 160 2.92 14.51 8.77
N PHE A 161 3.10 14.14 7.50
CA PHE A 161 3.14 15.07 6.39
C PHE A 161 1.76 15.74 6.17
N THR A 162 0.68 14.96 6.14
CA THR A 162 -0.68 15.47 5.93
C THR A 162 -1.09 16.46 7.02
N LYS A 163 -0.70 16.21 8.26
CA LYS A 163 -1.00 17.14 9.38
C LYS A 163 -0.41 18.52 9.19
N LYS A 164 0.69 18.67 8.46
CA LYS A 164 1.35 19.96 8.19
C LYS A 164 0.69 20.74 7.04
N HIS A 165 -0.16 20.12 6.23
CA HIS A 165 -0.72 20.70 5.00
C HIS A 165 -2.24 20.67 5.03
N GLU A 166 -2.89 21.79 5.31
CA GLU A 166 -4.36 21.89 5.45
C GLU A 166 -5.12 21.61 4.15
N ASN A 167 -4.48 21.84 3.01
CA ASN A 167 -5.04 21.63 1.68
C ASN A 167 -4.70 20.26 1.08
N LEU A 168 -4.22 19.31 1.91
CA LEU A 168 -3.99 17.92 1.54
C LEU A 168 -4.96 17.00 2.27
N THR A 169 -5.68 16.18 1.52
CA THR A 169 -6.40 15.01 2.03
C THR A 169 -5.80 13.75 1.41
N ILE A 170 -5.47 12.76 2.22
CA ILE A 170 -4.94 11.49 1.72
C ILE A 170 -5.89 10.32 1.99
N GLU A 171 -5.83 9.33 1.11
CA GLU A 171 -6.48 8.04 1.29
C GLU A 171 -5.44 6.93 1.34
N ILE A 172 -5.49 6.11 2.39
CA ILE A 172 -4.68 4.92 2.57
C ILE A 172 -5.60 3.71 2.42
N ARG A 173 -5.48 2.98 1.31
CA ARG A 173 -6.26 1.75 1.07
C ARG A 173 -5.54 0.54 1.61
N THR A 174 -6.30 -0.39 2.19
CA THR A 174 -5.73 -1.60 2.75
C THR A 174 -6.68 -2.79 2.78
N LYS A 175 -6.11 -4.00 2.71
CA LYS A 175 -6.71 -5.27 3.06
C LYS A 175 -6.10 -5.89 4.32
N SER A 176 -5.32 -5.11 5.06
CA SER A 176 -4.70 -5.55 6.31
C SER A 176 -5.69 -5.47 7.48
N GLY A 177 -5.71 -6.51 8.32
CA GLY A 177 -6.49 -6.57 9.56
C GLY A 177 -5.76 -5.99 10.78
N ARG A 178 -4.73 -5.15 10.59
CA ARG A 178 -3.94 -4.60 11.68
C ARG A 178 -4.69 -3.54 12.48
N CYS A 179 -4.97 -3.83 13.74
CA CYS A 179 -5.55 -2.89 14.72
C CYS A 179 -4.49 -2.09 15.48
N ASP A 180 -3.32 -2.69 15.68
CA ASP A 180 -2.28 -2.19 16.57
C ASP A 180 -1.67 -0.84 16.16
N LEU A 181 -1.81 -0.46 14.92
CA LEU A 181 -1.25 0.80 14.40
C LEU A 181 -2.00 2.03 14.91
N TRP A 182 -3.32 1.96 14.93
CA TRP A 182 -4.16 3.13 15.06
C TRP A 182 -4.14 3.77 16.44
N SER A 183 -3.89 2.98 17.48
CA SER A 183 -3.68 3.50 18.84
C SER A 183 -2.33 4.20 19.04
N ASN A 184 -1.39 3.99 18.11
CA ASN A 184 -0.04 4.55 18.18
C ASN A 184 0.14 5.81 17.33
N TYR A 185 -0.88 6.18 16.54
CA TYR A 185 -0.83 7.34 15.66
C TYR A 185 -1.86 8.38 16.08
N GLU A 186 -1.46 9.62 16.08
CA GLU A 186 -2.36 10.74 16.30
C GLU A 186 -3.20 10.97 15.04
N ALA A 187 -4.52 10.85 15.17
CA ALA A 187 -5.45 10.96 14.06
C ALA A 187 -5.45 12.36 13.40
N CYS A 188 -5.87 12.39 12.16
CA CYS A 188 -6.10 13.58 11.36
C CYS A 188 -7.34 13.36 10.51
N ASP A 189 -8.27 14.30 10.51
CA ASP A 189 -9.53 14.27 9.75
C ASP A 189 -9.34 14.25 8.23
N ARG A 190 -8.15 14.60 7.76
CA ARG A 190 -7.75 14.55 6.35
C ARG A 190 -6.98 13.28 5.96
N VAL A 191 -6.84 12.33 6.87
CA VAL A 191 -6.25 11.00 6.61
C VAL A 191 -7.34 9.96 6.64
N ILE A 192 -7.80 9.54 5.48
CA ILE A 192 -8.89 8.57 5.32
C ILE A 192 -8.30 7.17 5.24
N ILE A 193 -8.70 6.27 6.15
CA ILE A 193 -8.30 4.87 6.08
C ILE A 193 -9.40 4.08 5.35
N ALA A 194 -9.08 3.57 4.17
CA ALA A 194 -10.03 2.91 3.30
C ALA A 194 -9.81 1.38 3.31
N TYR A 195 -10.72 0.67 3.96
CA TYR A 195 -10.67 -0.79 4.02
C TYR A 195 -11.42 -1.40 2.83
N THR A 196 -10.73 -2.20 2.04
CA THR A 196 -11.39 -3.00 1.01
C THR A 196 -11.98 -4.25 1.65
N VAL A 197 -13.29 -4.41 1.49
CA VAL A 197 -14.05 -5.53 2.04
C VAL A 197 -14.69 -6.32 0.90
N SER A 198 -14.47 -7.62 0.91
CA SER A 198 -15.07 -8.57 -0.02
C SER A 198 -15.94 -9.56 0.76
N PRO A 199 -16.96 -10.17 0.12
CA PRO A 199 -17.68 -11.28 0.75
C PRO A 199 -16.70 -12.39 1.17
N GLN A 200 -16.97 -13.03 2.31
CA GLN A 200 -16.08 -14.04 2.90
C GLN A 200 -15.63 -15.13 1.90
N ARG A 201 -16.56 -15.59 1.06
CA ARG A 201 -16.27 -16.60 0.04
C ARG A 201 -15.29 -16.07 -1.01
N VAL A 202 -15.49 -14.85 -1.50
CA VAL A 202 -14.61 -14.21 -2.49
C VAL A 202 -13.22 -14.00 -1.89
N ALA A 203 -13.14 -13.52 -0.66
CA ALA A 203 -11.86 -13.32 0.01
C ALA A 203 -11.10 -14.64 0.21
N ALA A 204 -11.78 -15.70 0.63
CA ALA A 204 -11.16 -17.01 0.84
C ALA A 204 -10.66 -17.65 -0.45
N GLU A 205 -11.35 -17.41 -1.58
CA GLU A 205 -11.03 -18.01 -2.88
C GLU A 205 -9.97 -17.22 -3.65
N TYR A 206 -9.99 -15.87 -3.58
CA TYR A 206 -9.21 -15.02 -4.50
C TYR A 206 -8.22 -14.06 -3.82
N GLU A 207 -8.27 -13.87 -2.49
CA GLU A 207 -7.44 -12.87 -1.81
C GLU A 207 -6.38 -13.52 -0.91
N HIS A 208 -5.41 -14.15 -1.56
CA HIS A 208 -4.36 -14.88 -0.84
C HIS A 208 -3.47 -13.94 -0.02
N PHE A 209 -3.14 -14.36 1.19
CA PHE A 209 -2.33 -13.63 2.19
C PHE A 209 -2.96 -12.34 2.74
N ALA A 210 -4.11 -11.91 2.23
CA ALA A 210 -4.84 -10.80 2.83
C ALA A 210 -5.60 -11.26 4.09
N SER A 211 -5.80 -10.34 5.02
CA SER A 211 -6.59 -10.61 6.23
C SER A 211 -8.04 -10.96 5.88
N ALA A 212 -8.68 -11.78 6.70
CA ALA A 212 -10.09 -12.11 6.51
C ALA A 212 -10.97 -10.83 6.58
N PRO A 213 -12.12 -10.78 5.86
CA PRO A 213 -12.99 -9.60 5.84
C PRO A 213 -13.39 -9.11 7.23
N MET A 214 -13.71 -10.00 8.17
CA MET A 214 -14.05 -9.63 9.54
C MET A 214 -12.89 -9.00 10.30
N GLU A 215 -11.65 -9.44 10.05
CA GLU A 215 -10.46 -8.83 10.65
C GLU A 215 -10.26 -7.40 10.11
N ARG A 216 -10.54 -7.17 8.82
CA ARG A 216 -10.48 -5.82 8.20
C ARG A 216 -11.55 -4.90 8.79
N ILE A 217 -12.76 -5.41 9.02
CA ILE A 217 -13.84 -4.64 9.66
C ILE A 217 -13.47 -4.31 11.11
N GLN A 218 -12.90 -5.25 11.85
CA GLN A 218 -12.41 -4.98 13.19
C GLN A 218 -11.27 -3.94 13.16
N ALA A 219 -10.36 -4.01 12.22
CA ALA A 219 -9.30 -3.01 12.04
C ALA A 219 -9.86 -1.64 11.64
N ALA A 220 -10.91 -1.61 10.81
CA ALA A 220 -11.66 -0.40 10.49
C ALA A 220 -12.27 0.25 11.73
N LYS A 221 -12.87 -0.56 12.61
CA LYS A 221 -13.36 -0.09 13.90
C LYS A 221 -12.23 0.46 14.77
N CYS A 222 -11.10 -0.24 14.85
CA CYS A 222 -9.93 0.25 15.60
C CYS A 222 -9.45 1.62 15.07
N ALA A 223 -9.46 1.83 13.74
CA ALA A 223 -9.10 3.12 13.14
C ALA A 223 -10.13 4.22 13.50
N MET A 224 -11.43 3.91 13.47
CA MET A 224 -12.49 4.83 13.90
C MET A 224 -12.36 5.19 15.39
N ASP A 225 -12.14 4.20 16.23
CA ASP A 225 -11.95 4.40 17.68
C ASP A 225 -10.68 5.23 17.96
N GLY A 226 -9.67 5.12 17.07
CA GLY A 226 -8.47 5.96 17.05
C GLY A 226 -8.69 7.37 16.51
N GLY A 227 -9.90 7.72 16.06
CA GLY A 227 -10.28 9.06 15.58
C GLY A 227 -10.04 9.30 14.08
N PHE A 228 -9.66 8.29 13.30
CA PHE A 228 -9.48 8.44 11.86
C PHE A 228 -10.81 8.34 11.12
N PRO A 229 -11.05 9.15 10.08
CA PRO A 229 -12.10 8.89 9.10
C PRO A 229 -11.88 7.54 8.42
N VAL A 230 -12.93 6.72 8.37
CA VAL A 230 -12.86 5.39 7.76
C VAL A 230 -13.82 5.28 6.60
N ARG A 231 -13.40 4.56 5.57
CA ARG A 231 -14.23 4.20 4.41
C ARG A 231 -14.19 2.69 4.21
N LEU A 232 -15.35 2.08 3.98
CA LEU A 232 -15.43 0.70 3.52
C LEU A 232 -15.60 0.71 1.99
N CYS A 233 -14.73 0.00 1.30
CA CYS A 233 -14.69 -0.08 -0.15
C CYS A 233 -15.05 -1.51 -0.60
N PHE A 234 -16.13 -1.67 -1.35
CA PHE A 234 -16.49 -2.92 -2.01
C PHE A 234 -15.93 -2.92 -3.44
N ASP A 235 -14.61 -3.06 -3.55
CA ASP A 235 -13.87 -2.92 -4.81
C ASP A 235 -12.69 -3.92 -4.89
N PRO A 236 -12.67 -4.79 -5.96
CA PRO A 236 -13.69 -4.95 -6.99
C PRO A 236 -14.91 -5.73 -6.50
N MET A 237 -16.07 -5.44 -7.08
CA MET A 237 -17.23 -6.31 -6.95
C MET A 237 -17.11 -7.47 -7.95
N ILE A 238 -16.82 -8.66 -7.42
CA ILE A 238 -16.66 -9.85 -8.26
C ILE A 238 -18.03 -10.47 -8.50
N TYR A 239 -18.42 -10.57 -9.77
CA TYR A 239 -19.65 -11.26 -10.16
C TYR A 239 -19.50 -12.76 -9.95
N CYS A 240 -20.30 -13.32 -9.09
CA CYS A 240 -20.38 -14.75 -8.83
C CYS A 240 -21.84 -15.16 -8.66
N LYS A 241 -22.13 -16.46 -8.76
CA LYS A 241 -23.46 -16.95 -8.43
C LYS A 241 -23.82 -16.51 -7.01
N ASP A 242 -25.00 -15.97 -6.83
CA ASP A 242 -25.48 -15.42 -5.54
C ASP A 242 -24.78 -14.15 -5.05
N TRP A 243 -24.15 -13.37 -5.93
CA TRP A 243 -23.44 -12.13 -5.58
C TRP A 243 -24.30 -11.14 -4.78
N SER A 244 -25.61 -11.08 -5.06
CA SER A 244 -26.53 -10.21 -4.33
C SER A 244 -26.69 -10.64 -2.87
N CYS A 245 -26.84 -11.95 -2.60
CA CYS A 245 -26.86 -12.49 -1.25
C CYS A 245 -25.55 -12.18 -0.51
N LEU A 246 -24.40 -12.29 -1.18
CA LEU A 246 -23.10 -12.01 -0.58
C LEU A 246 -22.94 -10.55 -0.17
N LEU A 247 -23.52 -9.60 -0.93
CA LEU A 247 -23.56 -8.19 -0.53
C LEU A 247 -24.47 -7.94 0.66
N TYR A 248 -25.64 -8.57 0.69
CA TYR A 248 -26.59 -8.44 1.82
C TYR A 248 -26.09 -9.08 3.11
N THR A 249 -25.24 -10.10 3.03
CA THR A 249 -24.65 -10.77 4.20
C THR A 249 -23.30 -10.18 4.60
N SER A 250 -22.77 -9.22 3.84
CA SER A 250 -21.59 -8.48 4.25
C SER A 250 -21.97 -7.51 5.37
N PRO A 251 -21.14 -7.37 6.42
CA PRO A 251 -21.44 -6.45 7.51
C PRO A 251 -21.65 -5.03 6.98
N SER A 252 -22.75 -4.43 7.39
CA SER A 252 -23.05 -3.04 7.06
C SER A 252 -22.37 -2.11 8.06
N PRO A 253 -21.91 -0.93 7.63
CA PRO A 253 -21.42 0.09 8.57
C PRO A 253 -22.48 0.56 9.60
N ARG A 254 -23.74 0.15 9.43
CA ARG A 254 -24.85 0.50 10.32
C ARG A 254 -25.16 -0.56 11.36
N ASP A 255 -24.53 -1.72 11.29
CA ASP A 255 -24.66 -2.84 12.23
C ASP A 255 -23.45 -2.86 13.18
#